data_e39607b0d1d564822c89311614f3d871
#
_entry.id   e39607b0d1d564822c89311614f3d871
#
_cell.length_a   1.000
_cell.length_b   1.000
_cell.length_c   1.000
_cell.angle_alpha   90.00
_cell.angle_beta   90.00
_cell.angle_gamma   90.00
#
_symmetry.space_group_name_H-M   'P 1'
#
loop_
_entity.id
_entity.type
_entity.pdbx_description
1 polymer ?
#
loop_
_entity_poly.entity_id
_entity_poly.type
_entity_poly.pdbx_seq_one_letter_code
_entity_poly.pdbx_strand_id
1 'polypeptide(L)'
;MKKNILLTISFAFLLGTTACNDFLDNEPRGVLSETDVVTPQNVDGFVTAAYAALGNDHYDTPFSLWPYGNVRSDDAYKGGSGTNDIQAFHFFEISNNIRADFGELDRLWYIHYVGIGRCNKAISALNKLSDAQYPNKQKRIAEMKFVRGHFYFMLKTLFKYVPYVDESTPIEEYPNISNRAKTDQELWDAIASDFEFAAANLPSSQPEVGRPKKSAAFAYLAKARLYQAYEQDDNYTVTKINPATLQKSIEAANQVIGNHALESDFGYNFLPGTHENGPEAVFSIQYSDNDGTLFGRLNYGDVLSLPQGLGCCDFHKPSQNLVNAFKTNAQGLPMFDTYNDTDLDYKQLSNYTVDPRLYHTVAMPGLPWKYETDKIYQESWVRSPGTYGYYASLKENVPLGCGCTVNIDPFYGNSKNRIIIRYSDVLLMKAEALIELGQASQALPLINQVRERAAKSTALTGSYTSNNLISKYEPGVNCTWNQDFARKAVRWERRMEFAMEGSRFFDLVRWGIAAQTMNNYYSGEKAKRTYYSQAGFDHGIEEYCPIPLAQINFSQGLYKQNNGY
;
A
#
# COMPACT_ATOMS: atom_id res chain seq x y z
N MET A 1 -84.02 -20.24 -6.24
CA MET A 1 -82.70 -20.82 -6.62
C MET A 1 -81.56 -19.81 -6.82
N LYS A 2 -81.75 -18.59 -7.35
CA LYS A 2 -80.67 -17.63 -7.60
C LYS A 2 -80.02 -16.99 -6.34
N LYS A 3 -80.76 -16.87 -5.21
CA LYS A 3 -80.17 -16.28 -3.95
C LYS A 3 -79.22 -17.23 -3.20
N ASN A 4 -79.46 -18.53 -3.29
CA ASN A 4 -78.62 -19.50 -2.59
C ASN A 4 -77.27 -19.77 -3.31
N ILE A 5 -77.22 -19.57 -4.63
CA ILE A 5 -76.02 -19.71 -5.42
C ILE A 5 -75.01 -18.56 -5.13
N LEU A 6 -75.50 -17.32 -4.93
CA LEU A 6 -74.69 -16.17 -4.59
C LEU A 6 -74.04 -16.30 -3.17
N LEU A 7 -74.79 -16.85 -2.21
CA LEU A 7 -74.27 -17.06 -0.85
C LEU A 7 -73.16 -18.16 -0.80
N THR A 8 -73.30 -19.22 -1.62
CA THR A 8 -72.36 -20.31 -1.70
C THR A 8 -71.04 -19.88 -2.39
N ILE A 9 -71.13 -19.00 -3.40
CA ILE A 9 -69.98 -18.43 -4.08
C ILE A 9 -69.21 -17.45 -3.16
N SER A 10 -69.92 -16.59 -2.40
CA SER A 10 -69.31 -15.68 -1.42
C SER A 10 -68.62 -16.44 -0.27
N PHE A 11 -69.14 -17.56 0.21
CA PHE A 11 -68.53 -18.36 1.26
C PHE A 11 -67.32 -19.16 0.76
N ALA A 12 -67.30 -19.60 -0.50
CA ALA A 12 -66.17 -20.23 -1.15
C ALA A 12 -65.03 -19.24 -1.41
N PHE A 13 -65.31 -17.94 -1.65
CA PHE A 13 -64.31 -16.91 -1.83
C PHE A 13 -63.66 -16.46 -0.51
N LEU A 14 -64.39 -16.51 0.63
CA LEU A 14 -63.83 -16.19 1.95
C LEU A 14 -62.96 -17.31 2.53
N LEU A 15 -63.14 -18.56 2.10
CA LEU A 15 -62.27 -19.69 2.53
C LEU A 15 -60.98 -19.82 1.72
N GLY A 16 -60.89 -19.12 0.58
CA GLY A 16 -59.69 -19.12 -0.27
C GLY A 16 -58.63 -18.11 0.15
N THR A 17 -58.88 -17.20 1.10
CA THR A 17 -57.93 -16.15 1.52
C THR A 17 -57.10 -16.50 2.76
N THR A 18 -57.36 -17.66 3.38
CA THR A 18 -56.60 -18.12 4.58
C THR A 18 -55.67 -19.30 4.31
N ALA A 19 -55.52 -19.70 3.05
CA ALA A 19 -54.63 -20.80 2.69
C ALA A 19 -53.34 -20.29 2.07
N CYS A 20 -52.25 -20.69 2.65
CA CYS A 20 -50.88 -20.69 2.10
C CYS A 20 -50.02 -19.43 2.30
N ASN A 21 -49.81 -18.98 3.54
CA ASN A 21 -48.54 -18.29 3.82
C ASN A 21 -47.40 -19.32 4.11
N ASP A 22 -47.67 -20.42 4.81
CA ASP A 22 -46.65 -21.41 5.15
C ASP A 22 -46.17 -22.32 3.99
N PHE A 23 -46.93 -22.38 2.88
CA PHE A 23 -46.58 -23.25 1.74
C PHE A 23 -45.56 -22.59 0.79
N LEU A 24 -45.44 -21.26 0.83
CA LEU A 24 -44.47 -20.52 0.03
C LEU A 24 -43.17 -20.22 0.77
N ASP A 25 -43.16 -20.41 2.08
CA ASP A 25 -41.96 -20.28 2.95
C ASP A 25 -41.15 -21.58 3.10
N ASN A 26 -41.23 -22.49 2.16
CA ASN A 26 -40.30 -23.63 2.14
C ASN A 26 -38.91 -23.12 1.85
N GLU A 27 -38.03 -23.22 2.85
CA GLU A 27 -36.59 -23.03 2.64
C GLU A 27 -36.14 -23.91 1.46
N PRO A 28 -35.42 -23.34 0.47
CA PRO A 28 -34.97 -24.11 -0.68
C PRO A 28 -34.14 -25.29 -0.20
N ARG A 29 -34.52 -26.51 -0.55
CA ARG A 29 -33.78 -27.73 -0.18
C ARG A 29 -32.38 -27.68 -0.78
N GLY A 30 -31.36 -27.78 0.08
CA GLY A 30 -29.95 -27.75 -0.33
C GLY A 30 -29.29 -26.36 -0.23
N VAL A 31 -29.99 -25.34 0.28
CA VAL A 31 -29.41 -24.06 0.68
C VAL A 31 -29.18 -24.08 2.19
N LEU A 32 -27.94 -23.82 2.61
CA LEU A 32 -27.63 -23.66 4.03
C LEU A 32 -28.18 -22.31 4.50
N SER A 33 -28.98 -22.32 5.55
CA SER A 33 -29.42 -21.08 6.21
C SER A 33 -28.23 -20.38 6.88
N GLU A 34 -28.36 -19.09 7.15
CA GLU A 34 -27.30 -18.37 7.87
C GLU A 34 -27.04 -18.99 9.26
N THR A 35 -28.07 -19.49 9.92
CA THR A 35 -27.96 -20.18 11.22
C THR A 35 -27.21 -21.49 11.14
N ASP A 36 -27.24 -22.19 10.01
CA ASP A 36 -26.49 -23.43 9.79
C ASP A 36 -24.98 -23.16 9.60
N VAL A 37 -24.64 -21.99 9.06
CA VAL A 37 -23.27 -21.61 8.72
C VAL A 37 -22.60 -20.84 9.86
N VAL A 38 -23.32 -19.97 10.58
CA VAL A 38 -22.78 -19.18 11.70
C VAL A 38 -22.84 -19.98 12.99
N THR A 39 -21.84 -20.82 13.18
CA THR A 39 -21.65 -21.64 14.39
C THR A 39 -20.26 -21.39 14.99
N PRO A 40 -20.03 -21.70 16.26
CA PRO A 40 -18.69 -21.60 16.88
C PRO A 40 -17.59 -22.35 16.10
N GLN A 41 -17.94 -23.44 15.42
CA GLN A 41 -17.02 -24.27 14.64
C GLN A 41 -16.68 -23.64 13.27
N ASN A 42 -17.63 -22.92 12.68
CA ASN A 42 -17.51 -22.44 11.30
C ASN A 42 -17.13 -20.95 11.20
N VAL A 43 -17.30 -20.18 12.29
CA VAL A 43 -17.14 -18.72 12.25
C VAL A 43 -15.73 -18.26 11.84
N ASP A 44 -14.69 -19.02 12.20
CA ASP A 44 -13.31 -18.75 11.77
C ASP A 44 -13.13 -18.87 10.25
N GLY A 45 -14.01 -19.57 9.53
CA GLY A 45 -14.04 -19.61 8.07
C GLY A 45 -14.30 -18.23 7.45
N PHE A 46 -15.19 -17.43 8.05
CA PHE A 46 -15.43 -16.03 7.61
C PHE A 46 -14.20 -15.15 7.87
N VAL A 47 -13.55 -15.34 9.02
CA VAL A 47 -12.31 -14.64 9.36
C VAL A 47 -11.20 -14.97 8.37
N THR A 48 -11.01 -16.26 8.05
CA THR A 48 -10.03 -16.72 7.07
C THR A 48 -10.32 -16.16 5.67
N ALA A 49 -11.59 -16.10 5.25
CA ALA A 49 -11.98 -15.51 3.98
C ALA A 49 -11.63 -14.02 3.88
N ALA A 50 -11.71 -13.28 5.00
CA ALA A 50 -11.29 -11.88 5.04
C ALA A 50 -9.76 -11.75 4.93
N TYR A 51 -8.98 -12.58 5.64
CA TYR A 51 -7.52 -12.62 5.48
C TYR A 51 -7.09 -12.99 4.06
N ALA A 52 -7.77 -13.94 3.42
CA ALA A 52 -7.48 -14.32 2.04
C ALA A 52 -7.61 -13.13 1.07
N ALA A 53 -8.43 -12.13 1.38
CA ALA A 53 -8.54 -10.94 0.55
C ALA A 53 -7.26 -10.09 0.52
N LEU A 54 -6.41 -10.13 1.56
CA LEU A 54 -5.14 -9.38 1.60
C LEU A 54 -4.14 -9.78 0.51
N GLY A 55 -4.19 -11.01 0.04
CA GLY A 55 -3.36 -11.50 -1.07
C GLY A 55 -4.17 -11.73 -2.35
N ASN A 56 -5.29 -11.05 -2.54
CA ASN A 56 -6.17 -11.20 -3.70
C ASN A 56 -5.84 -10.21 -4.81
N ASP A 57 -4.62 -9.72 -4.84
CA ASP A 57 -4.11 -8.82 -5.86
C ASP A 57 -3.76 -9.57 -7.17
N HIS A 58 -3.53 -8.78 -8.22
CA HIS A 58 -3.22 -9.27 -9.54
C HIS A 58 -2.12 -8.40 -10.17
N TYR A 59 -1.46 -8.87 -11.24
CA TYR A 59 -0.36 -8.14 -11.87
C TYR A 59 -0.77 -6.75 -12.38
N ASP A 60 -2.01 -6.56 -12.79
CA ASP A 60 -2.55 -5.27 -13.28
C ASP A 60 -3.28 -4.46 -12.19
N THR A 61 -3.46 -5.04 -11.01
CA THR A 61 -4.08 -4.41 -9.83
C THR A 61 -3.31 -4.76 -8.55
N PRO A 62 -2.02 -4.41 -8.48
CA PRO A 62 -1.17 -4.80 -7.35
C PRO A 62 -1.53 -4.04 -6.07
N PHE A 63 -1.66 -4.77 -4.96
CA PHE A 63 -1.86 -4.17 -3.63
C PHE A 63 -0.60 -3.53 -3.04
N SER A 64 0.57 -3.78 -3.64
CA SER A 64 1.79 -2.99 -3.38
C SER A 64 1.68 -1.55 -3.88
N LEU A 65 0.66 -1.26 -4.70
CA LEU A 65 0.39 0.05 -5.30
C LEU A 65 1.56 0.64 -6.09
N TRP A 66 2.50 -0.19 -6.57
CA TRP A 66 3.68 0.31 -7.29
C TRP A 66 3.35 1.18 -8.52
N PRO A 67 2.26 0.93 -9.31
CA PRO A 67 1.91 1.82 -10.41
C PRO A 67 1.47 3.21 -9.92
N TYR A 68 0.77 3.24 -8.78
CA TYR A 68 0.14 4.45 -8.24
C TYR A 68 1.01 5.20 -7.23
N GLY A 69 1.93 4.50 -6.57
CA GLY A 69 2.78 5.07 -5.54
C GLY A 69 4.21 5.36 -6.00
N ASN A 70 4.74 4.57 -6.95
CA ASN A 70 6.11 4.76 -7.46
C ASN A 70 6.13 5.26 -8.90
N VAL A 71 5.43 4.60 -9.84
CA VAL A 71 5.43 5.02 -11.26
C VAL A 71 4.78 6.39 -11.44
N ARG A 72 3.76 6.69 -10.67
CA ARG A 72 3.12 8.02 -10.62
C ARG A 72 3.98 9.07 -9.92
N SER A 73 5.20 8.74 -9.50
CA SER A 73 6.14 9.64 -8.82
C SER A 73 7.45 9.80 -9.59
N ASP A 74 8.37 10.55 -8.99
CA ASP A 74 9.72 10.76 -9.51
C ASP A 74 10.69 9.58 -9.26
N ASP A 75 10.19 8.46 -8.68
CA ASP A 75 11.03 7.32 -8.28
C ASP A 75 11.09 6.18 -9.30
N ALA A 76 10.08 6.02 -10.18
CA ALA A 76 10.08 4.87 -11.07
C ALA A 76 9.51 5.16 -12.46
N TYR A 77 10.08 4.49 -13.47
CA TYR A 77 9.47 4.33 -14.79
C TYR A 77 8.55 3.11 -14.79
N LYS A 78 7.55 3.14 -15.67
CA LYS A 78 6.63 2.03 -15.85
C LYS A 78 7.33 0.73 -16.24
N GLY A 79 8.19 0.80 -17.27
CA GLY A 79 8.84 -0.39 -17.82
C GLY A 79 7.99 -1.14 -18.86
N GLY A 80 8.25 -2.45 -19.01
CA GLY A 80 7.61 -3.30 -19.99
C GLY A 80 8.17 -3.15 -21.40
N SER A 81 7.39 -3.53 -22.44
CA SER A 81 7.81 -3.48 -23.84
C SER A 81 7.69 -2.10 -24.50
N GLY A 82 7.22 -1.10 -23.80
CA GLY A 82 6.99 0.26 -24.30
C GLY A 82 5.71 0.87 -23.72
N THR A 83 5.38 2.09 -24.14
CA THR A 83 4.27 2.88 -23.57
C THR A 83 2.90 2.22 -23.69
N ASN A 84 2.68 1.36 -24.69
CA ASN A 84 1.41 0.68 -24.92
C ASN A 84 1.23 -0.61 -24.08
N ASP A 85 2.29 -1.10 -23.47
CA ASP A 85 2.23 -2.29 -22.60
C ASP A 85 1.63 -1.90 -21.25
N ILE A 86 0.41 -2.33 -20.95
CA ILE A 86 -0.45 -1.83 -19.88
C ILE A 86 -0.52 -0.30 -19.92
N GLN A 87 -1.13 0.23 -20.96
CA GLN A 87 -1.13 1.66 -21.31
C GLN A 87 -1.65 2.57 -20.17
N ALA A 88 -2.58 2.07 -19.34
CA ALA A 88 -3.06 2.82 -18.18
C ALA A 88 -1.91 3.24 -17.26
N PHE A 89 -0.93 2.36 -17.03
CA PHE A 89 0.22 2.68 -16.18
C PHE A 89 1.13 3.74 -16.81
N HIS A 90 1.22 3.81 -18.15
CA HIS A 90 1.92 4.90 -18.81
C HIS A 90 1.22 6.25 -18.59
N PHE A 91 -0.11 6.30 -18.63
CA PHE A 91 -0.83 7.54 -18.36
C PHE A 91 -0.65 8.00 -16.91
N PHE A 92 -0.52 7.08 -15.95
CA PHE A 92 -0.12 7.42 -14.58
C PHE A 92 1.32 7.94 -14.51
N GLU A 93 2.26 7.33 -15.26
CA GLU A 93 3.67 7.76 -15.31
C GLU A 93 3.83 9.20 -15.76
N ILE A 94 3.06 9.63 -16.74
CA ILE A 94 3.16 10.98 -17.31
C ILE A 94 2.12 11.96 -16.75
N SER A 95 1.27 11.54 -15.82
CA SER A 95 0.14 12.30 -15.27
C SER A 95 -0.68 12.99 -16.36
N ASN A 96 -1.05 12.24 -17.40
CA ASN A 96 -1.80 12.77 -18.53
C ASN A 96 -2.75 11.70 -19.07
N ASN A 97 -3.97 12.14 -19.46
CA ASN A 97 -4.99 11.26 -20.01
C ASN A 97 -5.40 10.10 -19.06
N ILE A 98 -5.36 10.35 -17.75
CA ILE A 98 -5.91 9.43 -16.74
C ILE A 98 -7.43 9.47 -16.87
N ARG A 99 -8.08 8.31 -17.04
CA ARG A 99 -9.52 8.24 -17.33
C ARG A 99 -10.25 7.37 -16.33
N ALA A 100 -11.52 7.72 -16.10
CA ALA A 100 -12.41 6.98 -15.21
C ALA A 100 -12.82 5.59 -15.75
N ASP A 101 -12.64 5.33 -17.05
CA ASP A 101 -12.97 4.07 -17.69
C ASP A 101 -11.83 3.03 -17.69
N PHE A 102 -10.71 3.30 -17.00
CA PHE A 102 -9.63 2.32 -16.86
C PHE A 102 -10.10 1.11 -16.03
N GLY A 103 -10.03 -0.07 -16.66
CA GLY A 103 -10.43 -1.33 -16.03
C GLY A 103 -9.58 -1.68 -14.79
N GLU A 104 -8.32 -1.27 -14.77
CA GLU A 104 -7.40 -1.45 -13.64
C GLU A 104 -7.90 -0.71 -12.38
N LEU A 105 -8.41 0.51 -12.54
CA LEU A 105 -8.96 1.28 -11.42
C LEU A 105 -10.28 0.67 -10.90
N ASP A 106 -11.15 0.25 -11.81
CA ASP A 106 -12.42 -0.39 -11.44
C ASP A 106 -12.19 -1.71 -10.71
N ARG A 107 -11.29 -2.55 -11.23
CA ARG A 107 -10.91 -3.82 -10.58
C ARG A 107 -10.28 -3.57 -9.22
N LEU A 108 -9.37 -2.58 -9.11
CA LEU A 108 -8.73 -2.24 -7.84
C LEU A 108 -9.75 -1.78 -6.80
N TRP A 109 -10.71 -0.94 -7.17
CA TRP A 109 -11.83 -0.55 -6.32
C TRP A 109 -12.62 -1.77 -5.87
N TYR A 110 -13.04 -2.61 -6.82
CA TYR A 110 -13.86 -3.79 -6.56
C TYR A 110 -13.18 -4.78 -5.58
N ILE A 111 -11.92 -5.13 -5.81
CA ILE A 111 -11.24 -6.12 -4.96
C ILE A 111 -11.03 -5.61 -3.52
N HIS A 112 -10.84 -4.30 -3.32
CA HIS A 112 -10.79 -3.72 -1.98
C HIS A 112 -12.16 -3.81 -1.29
N TYR A 113 -13.25 -3.54 -2.00
CA TYR A 113 -14.60 -3.68 -1.44
C TYR A 113 -14.99 -5.15 -1.20
N VAL A 114 -14.48 -6.09 -1.97
CA VAL A 114 -14.60 -7.53 -1.63
C VAL A 114 -13.94 -7.82 -0.28
N GLY A 115 -12.76 -7.27 -0.02
CA GLY A 115 -12.09 -7.38 1.27
C GLY A 115 -12.90 -6.77 2.42
N ILE A 116 -13.40 -5.55 2.24
CA ILE A 116 -14.27 -4.85 3.21
C ILE A 116 -15.54 -5.66 3.49
N GLY A 117 -16.22 -6.14 2.45
CA GLY A 117 -17.44 -6.93 2.60
C GLY A 117 -17.21 -8.24 3.37
N ARG A 118 -16.09 -8.91 3.12
CA ARG A 118 -15.70 -10.11 3.89
C ARG A 118 -15.42 -9.78 5.36
N CYS A 119 -14.77 -8.66 5.66
CA CYS A 119 -14.58 -8.20 7.04
C CYS A 119 -15.92 -7.91 7.73
N ASN A 120 -16.83 -7.18 7.06
CA ASN A 120 -18.16 -6.85 7.60
C ASN A 120 -18.97 -8.14 7.85
N LYS A 121 -18.94 -9.09 6.92
CA LYS A 121 -19.64 -10.38 7.09
C LYS A 121 -19.06 -11.18 8.25
N ALA A 122 -17.74 -11.22 8.40
CA ALA A 122 -17.08 -11.90 9.52
C ALA A 122 -17.45 -11.27 10.88
N ILE A 123 -17.44 -9.92 10.97
CA ILE A 123 -17.83 -9.21 12.20
C ILE A 123 -19.31 -9.47 12.52
N SER A 124 -20.20 -9.39 11.51
CA SER A 124 -21.62 -9.69 11.68
C SER A 124 -21.85 -11.12 12.18
N ALA A 125 -21.16 -12.10 11.59
CA ALA A 125 -21.23 -13.49 12.03
C ALA A 125 -20.73 -13.69 13.48
N LEU A 126 -19.60 -13.08 13.82
CA LEU A 126 -19.06 -13.11 15.18
C LEU A 126 -20.02 -12.50 16.20
N ASN A 127 -20.69 -11.40 15.85
CA ASN A 127 -21.64 -10.72 16.75
C ASN A 127 -22.88 -11.57 17.06
N LYS A 128 -23.25 -12.55 16.26
CA LYS A 128 -24.34 -13.48 16.51
C LYS A 128 -24.03 -14.54 17.57
N LEU A 129 -22.76 -14.75 17.89
CA LEU A 129 -22.32 -15.69 18.93
C LEU A 129 -22.19 -14.95 20.27
N SER A 130 -22.51 -15.65 21.36
CA SER A 130 -22.18 -15.15 22.70
C SER A 130 -20.69 -15.33 23.00
N ASP A 131 -20.16 -14.59 23.99
CA ASP A 131 -18.77 -14.74 24.42
C ASP A 131 -18.50 -16.11 25.04
N ALA A 132 -19.51 -16.75 25.62
CA ALA A 132 -19.41 -18.13 26.13
C ALA A 132 -19.31 -19.16 24.99
N GLN A 133 -20.00 -18.95 23.88
CA GLN A 133 -19.93 -19.81 22.70
C GLN A 133 -18.59 -19.64 21.95
N TYR A 134 -18.05 -18.41 21.91
CA TYR A 134 -16.82 -18.13 21.19
C TYR A 134 -15.92 -17.13 21.97
N PRO A 135 -15.08 -17.60 22.89
CA PRO A 135 -14.26 -16.75 23.76
C PRO A 135 -13.26 -15.83 23.03
N ASN A 136 -12.88 -16.16 21.80
CA ASN A 136 -11.99 -15.36 20.95
C ASN A 136 -12.71 -14.23 20.18
N LYS A 137 -14.01 -14.03 20.39
CA LYS A 137 -14.88 -13.13 19.63
C LYS A 137 -14.28 -11.73 19.49
N GLN A 138 -13.97 -11.06 20.60
CA GLN A 138 -13.46 -9.69 20.59
C GLN A 138 -12.12 -9.58 19.86
N LYS A 139 -11.24 -10.56 20.05
CA LYS A 139 -9.96 -10.62 19.31
C LYS A 139 -10.17 -10.76 17.80
N ARG A 140 -11.09 -11.63 17.35
CA ARG A 140 -11.38 -11.81 15.92
C ARG A 140 -12.06 -10.58 15.31
N ILE A 141 -12.96 -9.92 16.03
CA ILE A 141 -13.54 -8.64 15.59
C ILE A 141 -12.44 -7.59 15.42
N ALA A 142 -11.50 -7.51 16.38
CA ALA A 142 -10.38 -6.59 16.31
C ALA A 142 -9.46 -6.86 15.09
N GLU A 143 -9.20 -8.13 14.78
CA GLU A 143 -8.50 -8.51 13.55
C GLU A 143 -9.24 -8.06 12.30
N MET A 144 -10.56 -8.27 12.23
CA MET A 144 -11.37 -7.89 11.07
C MET A 144 -11.45 -6.37 10.89
N LYS A 145 -11.59 -5.61 11.98
CA LYS A 145 -11.53 -4.15 11.93
C LYS A 145 -10.16 -3.66 11.46
N PHE A 146 -9.07 -4.27 11.91
CA PHE A 146 -7.73 -3.96 11.41
C PHE A 146 -7.62 -4.18 9.89
N VAL A 147 -8.07 -5.32 9.38
CA VAL A 147 -8.04 -5.65 7.95
C VAL A 147 -8.94 -4.71 7.14
N ARG A 148 -10.13 -4.37 7.66
CA ARG A 148 -11.04 -3.39 7.03
C ARG A 148 -10.41 -2.00 6.96
N GLY A 149 -9.83 -1.55 8.06
CA GLY A 149 -9.10 -0.28 8.12
C GLY A 149 -7.96 -0.21 7.10
N HIS A 150 -7.23 -1.31 6.88
CA HIS A 150 -6.21 -1.40 5.84
C HIS A 150 -6.80 -1.17 4.44
N PHE A 151 -7.88 -1.85 4.07
CA PHE A 151 -8.51 -1.66 2.75
C PHE A 151 -9.05 -0.24 2.57
N TYR A 152 -9.70 0.33 3.59
CA TYR A 152 -10.17 1.71 3.52
C TYR A 152 -9.03 2.73 3.45
N PHE A 153 -7.91 2.50 4.15
CA PHE A 153 -6.74 3.35 4.03
C PHE A 153 -6.21 3.39 2.59
N MET A 154 -6.11 2.23 1.93
CA MET A 154 -5.67 2.15 0.53
C MET A 154 -6.66 2.85 -0.42
N LEU A 155 -7.95 2.60 -0.29
CA LEU A 155 -8.98 3.27 -1.09
C LEU A 155 -8.96 4.78 -0.89
N LYS A 156 -8.84 5.23 0.36
CA LYS A 156 -8.81 6.66 0.72
C LYS A 156 -7.62 7.38 0.10
N THR A 157 -6.44 6.77 0.13
CA THR A 157 -5.23 7.37 -0.46
C THR A 157 -5.25 7.37 -1.98
N LEU A 158 -5.96 6.44 -2.62
CA LEU A 158 -6.12 6.38 -4.07
C LEU A 158 -7.21 7.32 -4.58
N PHE A 159 -8.39 7.33 -3.95
CA PHE A 159 -9.61 7.96 -4.48
C PHE A 159 -10.14 9.14 -3.65
N LYS A 160 -9.54 9.48 -2.54
CA LYS A 160 -9.94 10.51 -1.56
C LYS A 160 -11.32 10.29 -0.95
N TYR A 161 -12.35 10.13 -1.76
CA TYR A 161 -13.74 9.98 -1.31
C TYR A 161 -14.30 8.64 -1.76
N VAL A 162 -14.66 7.81 -0.79
CA VAL A 162 -15.23 6.47 -1.03
C VAL A 162 -16.42 6.23 -0.11
N PRO A 163 -17.43 5.46 -0.51
CA PRO A 163 -18.54 5.12 0.38
C PRO A 163 -18.02 4.28 1.55
N TYR A 164 -18.36 4.67 2.76
CA TYR A 164 -18.00 3.91 3.96
C TYR A 164 -19.17 3.04 4.40
N VAL A 165 -18.98 1.75 4.39
CA VAL A 165 -19.92 0.73 4.83
C VAL A 165 -19.27 -0.16 5.87
N ASP A 166 -19.98 -0.48 6.93
CA ASP A 166 -19.50 -1.34 8.01
C ASP A 166 -20.49 -2.47 8.32
N GLU A 167 -20.21 -3.24 9.36
CA GLU A 167 -21.03 -4.38 9.78
C GLU A 167 -22.44 -4.01 10.26
N SER A 168 -22.70 -2.74 10.55
CA SER A 168 -24.01 -2.25 10.94
C SER A 168 -24.88 -1.84 9.73
N THR A 169 -24.28 -1.70 8.57
CA THR A 169 -24.96 -1.29 7.34
C THR A 169 -25.60 -2.50 6.68
N PRO A 170 -26.93 -2.54 6.49
CA PRO A 170 -27.60 -3.58 5.74
C PRO A 170 -27.10 -3.63 4.28
N ILE A 171 -26.97 -4.83 3.71
CA ILE A 171 -26.44 -5.00 2.34
C ILE A 171 -27.31 -4.28 1.31
N GLU A 172 -28.62 -4.28 1.50
CA GLU A 172 -29.60 -3.59 0.66
C GLU A 172 -29.45 -2.07 0.66
N GLU A 173 -28.78 -1.50 1.67
CA GLU A 173 -28.51 -0.06 1.75
C GLU A 173 -27.20 0.35 1.06
N TYR A 174 -26.32 -0.59 0.73
CA TYR A 174 -25.03 -0.26 0.09
C TYR A 174 -25.18 0.58 -1.18
N PRO A 175 -26.13 0.31 -2.08
CA PRO A 175 -26.33 1.15 -3.27
C PRO A 175 -26.79 2.58 -2.99
N ASN A 176 -27.29 2.84 -1.77
CA ASN A 176 -27.85 4.14 -1.36
C ASN A 176 -26.83 5.03 -0.64
N ILE A 177 -25.59 4.54 -0.40
CA ILE A 177 -24.56 5.28 0.34
C ILE A 177 -23.64 6.01 -0.65
N SER A 178 -23.71 7.34 -0.66
CA SER A 178 -22.83 8.18 -1.49
C SER A 178 -21.37 8.06 -1.05
N ASN A 179 -20.45 8.19 -2.02
CA ASN A 179 -19.03 8.36 -1.72
C ASN A 179 -18.69 9.73 -1.05
N ARG A 180 -19.68 10.63 -0.99
CA ARG A 180 -19.61 11.92 -0.29
C ARG A 180 -20.47 11.94 0.99
N ALA A 181 -20.93 10.78 1.48
CA ALA A 181 -21.72 10.69 2.71
C ALA A 181 -20.93 11.11 3.96
N LYS A 182 -19.60 10.96 3.92
CA LYS A 182 -18.70 11.46 4.95
C LYS A 182 -17.80 12.55 4.38
N THR A 183 -17.50 13.56 5.18
CA THR A 183 -16.46 14.53 4.90
C THR A 183 -15.08 13.84 4.90
N ASP A 184 -14.06 14.52 4.38
CA ASP A 184 -12.68 14.02 4.38
C ASP A 184 -12.21 13.61 5.78
N GLN A 185 -12.50 14.44 6.79
CA GLN A 185 -12.11 14.20 8.19
C GLN A 185 -12.92 13.06 8.83
N GLU A 186 -14.23 13.00 8.60
CA GLU A 186 -15.07 11.91 9.11
C GLU A 186 -14.69 10.55 8.52
N LEU A 187 -14.25 10.50 7.26
CA LEU A 187 -13.76 9.28 6.66
C LEU A 187 -12.44 8.83 7.28
N TRP A 188 -11.51 9.76 7.54
CA TRP A 188 -10.30 9.46 8.30
C TRP A 188 -10.60 8.99 9.73
N ASP A 189 -11.56 9.62 10.41
CA ASP A 189 -11.97 9.20 11.75
C ASP A 189 -12.58 7.80 11.75
N ALA A 190 -13.37 7.44 10.76
CA ALA A 190 -13.92 6.10 10.62
C ALA A 190 -12.82 5.04 10.42
N ILE A 191 -11.83 5.33 9.57
CA ILE A 191 -10.66 4.47 9.36
C ILE A 191 -9.84 4.33 10.65
N ALA A 192 -9.56 5.43 11.32
CA ALA A 192 -8.80 5.43 12.57
C ALA A 192 -9.53 4.69 13.70
N SER A 193 -10.86 4.79 13.77
CA SER A 193 -11.70 4.07 14.75
C SER A 193 -11.54 2.55 14.64
N ASP A 194 -11.41 2.01 13.43
CA ASP A 194 -11.13 0.59 13.24
C ASP A 194 -9.77 0.19 13.84
N PHE A 195 -8.75 1.02 13.66
CA PHE A 195 -7.43 0.77 14.25
C PHE A 195 -7.40 1.02 15.76
N GLU A 196 -8.16 1.99 16.28
CA GLU A 196 -8.31 2.22 17.72
C GLU A 196 -8.95 1.01 18.41
N PHE A 197 -10.05 0.49 17.82
CA PHE A 197 -10.67 -0.73 18.33
C PHE A 197 -9.69 -1.91 18.29
N ALA A 198 -8.96 -2.08 17.17
CA ALA A 198 -7.96 -3.12 17.04
C ALA A 198 -6.84 -2.98 18.09
N ALA A 199 -6.33 -1.78 18.30
CA ALA A 199 -5.29 -1.51 19.31
C ALA A 199 -5.75 -1.79 20.75
N ALA A 200 -7.03 -1.56 21.04
CA ALA A 200 -7.60 -1.86 22.37
C ALA A 200 -7.74 -3.37 22.63
N ASN A 201 -8.09 -4.17 21.61
CA ASN A 201 -8.56 -5.55 21.75
C ASN A 201 -7.58 -6.61 21.19
N LEU A 202 -6.57 -6.25 20.41
CA LEU A 202 -5.55 -7.19 19.96
C LEU A 202 -4.54 -7.50 21.05
N PRO A 203 -4.03 -8.74 21.13
CA PRO A 203 -2.98 -9.11 22.05
C PRO A 203 -1.61 -8.54 21.58
N SER A 204 -0.66 -8.47 22.53
CA SER A 204 0.72 -8.06 22.25
C SER A 204 1.50 -9.09 21.41
N SER A 205 1.09 -10.36 21.45
CA SER A 205 1.64 -11.45 20.65
C SER A 205 0.54 -12.31 20.05
N GLN A 206 0.81 -12.91 18.90
CA GLN A 206 -0.11 -13.85 18.23
C GLN A 206 0.63 -15.17 17.98
N PRO A 207 -0.01 -16.32 18.21
CA PRO A 207 0.61 -17.61 17.92
C PRO A 207 0.72 -17.89 16.40
N GLU A 208 -0.19 -17.31 15.62
CA GLU A 208 -0.24 -17.46 14.16
C GLU A 208 0.44 -16.25 13.51
N VAL A 209 1.49 -16.52 12.76
CA VAL A 209 2.22 -15.51 11.98
C VAL A 209 1.28 -14.89 10.94
N GLY A 210 1.40 -13.58 10.74
CA GLY A 210 0.53 -12.86 9.80
C GLY A 210 -0.75 -12.28 10.42
N ARG A 211 -1.15 -12.71 11.63
CA ARG A 211 -2.23 -12.03 12.35
C ARG A 211 -1.70 -10.74 12.99
N PRO A 212 -2.46 -9.64 12.90
CA PRO A 212 -2.02 -8.36 13.47
C PRO A 212 -1.91 -8.44 14.99
N LYS A 213 -0.85 -7.84 15.51
CA LYS A 213 -0.62 -7.62 16.95
C LYS A 213 -1.10 -6.22 17.32
N LYS A 214 -1.20 -5.96 18.61
CA LYS A 214 -1.48 -4.62 19.17
C LYS A 214 -0.55 -3.56 18.58
N SER A 215 0.74 -3.83 18.45
CA SER A 215 1.73 -2.92 17.85
C SER A 215 1.43 -2.59 16.38
N ALA A 216 0.92 -3.55 15.60
CA ALA A 216 0.52 -3.31 14.21
C ALA A 216 -0.67 -2.34 14.12
N ALA A 217 -1.66 -2.50 15.02
CA ALA A 217 -2.80 -1.60 15.08
C ALA A 217 -2.39 -0.16 15.45
N PHE A 218 -1.50 0.00 16.44
CA PHE A 218 -0.96 1.32 16.79
C PHE A 218 -0.11 1.93 15.66
N ALA A 219 0.67 1.14 14.95
CA ALA A 219 1.47 1.63 13.83
C ALA A 219 0.57 2.14 12.68
N TYR A 220 -0.50 1.41 12.36
CA TYR A 220 -1.48 1.86 11.38
C TYR A 220 -2.28 3.07 11.86
N LEU A 221 -2.65 3.12 13.14
CA LEU A 221 -3.30 4.29 13.74
C LEU A 221 -2.41 5.52 13.64
N ALA A 222 -1.11 5.39 13.94
CA ALA A 222 -0.14 6.48 13.77
C ALA A 222 -0.11 6.96 12.32
N LYS A 223 -0.10 6.04 11.35
CA LYS A 223 -0.11 6.36 9.92
C LYS A 223 -1.40 7.06 9.49
N ALA A 224 -2.56 6.54 9.88
CA ALA A 224 -3.86 7.15 9.56
C ALA A 224 -3.99 8.56 10.14
N ARG A 225 -3.59 8.76 11.41
CA ARG A 225 -3.62 10.07 12.06
C ARG A 225 -2.60 11.04 11.46
N LEU A 226 -1.42 10.57 11.02
CA LEU A 226 -0.47 11.42 10.29
C LEU A 226 -1.06 11.92 8.96
N TYR A 227 -1.69 11.03 8.18
CA TYR A 227 -2.35 11.41 6.92
C TYR A 227 -3.52 12.37 7.16
N GLN A 228 -4.35 12.10 8.16
CA GLN A 228 -5.46 12.96 8.56
C GLN A 228 -5.02 14.37 8.98
N ALA A 229 -3.83 14.51 9.59
CA ALA A 229 -3.34 15.79 10.08
C ALA A 229 -3.10 16.82 8.97
N TYR A 230 -2.82 16.36 7.75
CA TYR A 230 -2.65 17.24 6.60
C TYR A 230 -4.03 17.48 5.93
N GLU A 231 -4.74 18.49 6.47
CA GLU A 231 -6.10 18.83 6.02
C GLU A 231 -6.05 19.51 4.64
N GLN A 232 -6.81 18.97 3.70
CA GLN A 232 -6.90 19.46 2.33
C GLN A 232 -8.28 20.04 2.04
N ASP A 233 -8.32 21.09 1.22
CA ASP A 233 -9.55 21.62 0.62
C ASP A 233 -10.03 20.76 -0.57
N ASP A 234 -11.10 21.23 -1.23
CA ASP A 234 -11.68 20.53 -2.39
C ASP A 234 -10.77 20.57 -3.64
N ASN A 235 -9.79 21.47 -3.69
CA ASN A 235 -8.74 21.50 -4.72
C ASN A 235 -7.49 20.72 -4.33
N TYR A 236 -7.55 19.88 -3.29
CA TYR A 236 -6.46 19.06 -2.79
C TYR A 236 -5.26 19.84 -2.24
N THR A 237 -5.41 21.16 -2.05
CA THR A 237 -4.40 22.00 -1.39
C THR A 237 -4.37 21.71 0.10
N VAL A 238 -3.20 21.47 0.65
CA VAL A 238 -3.02 21.36 2.12
C VAL A 238 -3.17 22.74 2.72
N THR A 239 -4.29 22.98 3.38
CA THR A 239 -4.63 24.28 3.98
C THR A 239 -4.20 24.40 5.43
N LYS A 240 -4.00 23.26 6.10
CA LYS A 240 -3.63 23.20 7.51
C LYS A 240 -2.95 21.89 7.84
N ILE A 241 -1.96 21.94 8.73
CA ILE A 241 -1.42 20.76 9.41
C ILE A 241 -1.94 20.80 10.86
N ASN A 242 -2.81 19.86 11.21
CA ASN A 242 -3.54 19.88 12.48
C ASN A 242 -2.67 19.38 13.65
N PRO A 243 -2.30 20.25 14.64
CA PRO A 243 -1.40 19.87 15.72
C PRO A 243 -1.99 18.79 16.65
N ALA A 244 -3.29 18.84 16.91
CA ALA A 244 -3.94 17.87 17.79
C ALA A 244 -3.95 16.46 17.17
N THR A 245 -4.14 16.38 15.86
CA THR A 245 -4.10 15.10 15.13
C THR A 245 -2.66 14.57 14.99
N LEU A 246 -1.67 15.45 14.81
CA LEU A 246 -0.25 15.06 14.88
C LEU A 246 0.12 14.48 16.24
N GLN A 247 -0.39 15.07 17.32
CA GLN A 247 -0.16 14.58 18.67
C GLN A 247 -0.73 13.15 18.85
N LYS A 248 -1.93 12.86 18.32
CA LYS A 248 -2.50 11.50 18.30
C LYS A 248 -1.62 10.51 17.53
N SER A 249 -1.04 10.95 16.41
CA SER A 249 -0.08 10.12 15.65
C SER A 249 1.16 9.78 16.48
N ILE A 250 1.73 10.76 17.19
CA ILE A 250 2.89 10.55 18.08
C ILE A 250 2.55 9.60 19.22
N GLU A 251 1.38 9.76 19.86
CA GLU A 251 0.92 8.89 20.94
C GLU A 251 0.78 7.44 20.48
N ALA A 252 0.20 7.22 19.31
CA ALA A 252 0.10 5.89 18.72
C ALA A 252 1.49 5.31 18.38
N ALA A 253 2.39 6.10 17.77
CA ALA A 253 3.75 5.67 17.46
C ALA A 253 4.54 5.29 18.73
N ASN A 254 4.34 5.99 19.83
CA ASN A 254 4.98 5.69 21.12
C ASN A 254 4.61 4.31 21.66
N GLN A 255 3.43 3.77 21.32
CA GLN A 255 3.01 2.42 21.71
C GLN A 255 3.73 1.31 20.92
N VAL A 256 4.39 1.67 19.83
CA VAL A 256 5.15 0.73 18.98
C VAL A 256 6.64 0.77 19.29
N ILE A 257 7.16 1.96 19.58
CA ILE A 257 8.58 2.19 19.85
C ILE A 257 8.99 1.44 21.12
N GLY A 258 10.07 0.64 21.00
CA GLY A 258 10.54 -0.24 22.07
C GLY A 258 10.04 -1.69 21.98
N ASN A 259 9.03 -1.96 21.12
CA ASN A 259 8.51 -3.31 20.89
C ASN A 259 9.05 -3.95 19.58
N HIS A 260 9.74 -3.17 18.76
CA HIS A 260 10.36 -3.56 17.51
C HIS A 260 11.77 -2.98 17.42
N ALA A 261 12.57 -3.48 16.50
CA ALA A 261 13.92 -2.98 16.22
C ALA A 261 14.16 -2.90 14.72
N LEU A 262 15.07 -2.02 14.30
CA LEU A 262 15.53 -2.02 12.91
C LEU A 262 16.34 -3.31 12.66
N GLU A 263 16.27 -3.83 11.43
CA GLU A 263 17.17 -4.89 10.98
C GLU A 263 18.63 -4.44 11.07
N SER A 264 19.52 -5.37 11.32
CA SER A 264 20.96 -5.08 11.39
C SER A 264 21.55 -4.67 10.04
N ASP A 265 20.98 -5.20 8.95
CA ASP A 265 21.24 -4.79 7.56
C ASP A 265 19.91 -4.49 6.88
N PHE A 266 19.85 -3.38 6.14
CA PHE A 266 18.64 -2.95 5.41
C PHE A 266 18.09 -4.02 4.47
N GLY A 267 19.00 -4.76 3.81
CA GLY A 267 18.64 -5.77 2.83
C GLY A 267 17.85 -6.95 3.39
N TYR A 268 17.99 -7.23 4.70
CA TYR A 268 17.27 -8.34 5.33
C TYR A 268 15.75 -8.17 5.29
N ASN A 269 15.24 -6.94 5.26
CA ASN A 269 13.81 -6.66 5.07
C ASN A 269 13.24 -7.23 3.76
N PHE A 270 14.09 -7.49 2.77
CA PHE A 270 13.68 -7.84 1.40
C PHE A 270 14.14 -9.22 0.96
N LEU A 271 14.58 -10.06 1.89
CA LEU A 271 14.96 -11.44 1.65
C LEU A 271 13.86 -12.40 2.11
N PRO A 272 13.65 -13.52 1.40
CA PRO A 272 12.69 -14.56 1.78
C PRO A 272 13.22 -15.47 2.89
N GLY A 273 12.36 -16.36 3.36
CA GLY A 273 12.71 -17.46 4.27
C GLY A 273 13.02 -17.00 5.69
N THR A 274 14.20 -17.26 6.20
CA THR A 274 14.58 -16.95 7.61
C THR A 274 14.61 -15.47 7.95
N HIS A 275 14.61 -14.59 6.95
CA HIS A 275 14.56 -13.14 7.15
C HIS A 275 13.14 -12.59 7.23
N GLU A 276 12.14 -13.39 6.88
CA GLU A 276 10.75 -12.95 6.95
C GLU A 276 10.26 -12.82 8.38
N ASN A 277 9.36 -11.85 8.60
CA ASN A 277 8.83 -11.54 9.94
C ASN A 277 9.92 -11.18 10.96
N GLY A 278 11.02 -10.60 10.49
CA GLY A 278 12.14 -10.13 11.32
C GLY A 278 11.75 -9.00 12.26
N PRO A 279 12.72 -8.50 13.07
CA PRO A 279 12.44 -7.53 14.13
C PRO A 279 11.88 -6.18 13.63
N GLU A 280 12.12 -5.82 12.38
CA GLU A 280 11.63 -4.58 11.78
C GLU A 280 10.21 -4.72 11.20
N ALA A 281 9.75 -5.93 10.87
CA ALA A 281 8.42 -6.18 10.32
C ALA A 281 7.34 -5.98 11.39
N VAL A 282 6.54 -4.92 11.28
CA VAL A 282 5.44 -4.63 12.20
C VAL A 282 4.17 -5.36 11.75
N PHE A 283 3.90 -5.34 10.44
CA PHE A 283 2.82 -6.11 9.81
C PHE A 283 3.21 -6.52 8.40
N SER A 284 3.04 -7.81 8.09
CA SER A 284 3.35 -8.39 6.78
C SER A 284 2.22 -9.30 6.31
N ILE A 285 1.92 -9.23 5.01
CA ILE A 285 1.06 -10.20 4.34
C ILE A 285 1.92 -11.44 4.06
N GLN A 286 1.42 -12.59 4.53
CA GLN A 286 2.10 -13.86 4.34
C GLN A 286 1.70 -14.47 3.01
N TYR A 287 2.69 -14.77 2.18
CA TYR A 287 2.52 -15.54 0.96
C TYR A 287 3.03 -16.96 1.15
N SER A 288 2.65 -17.87 0.26
CA SER A 288 3.01 -19.28 0.34
C SER A 288 3.19 -19.91 -1.04
N ASP A 289 4.04 -20.92 -1.08
CA ASP A 289 4.16 -21.88 -2.16
C ASP A 289 4.03 -23.28 -1.55
N ASN A 290 3.83 -24.31 -2.36
CA ASN A 290 3.73 -25.71 -1.91
C ASN A 290 2.75 -25.93 -0.73
N ASP A 291 1.65 -25.15 -0.67
CA ASP A 291 0.66 -25.16 0.40
C ASP A 291 -0.50 -26.14 0.15
N GLY A 292 -0.37 -27.01 -0.85
CA GLY A 292 -1.40 -27.96 -1.28
C GLY A 292 -2.35 -27.42 -2.35
N THR A 293 -2.22 -26.15 -2.75
CA THR A 293 -2.89 -25.58 -3.92
C THR A 293 -2.01 -25.69 -5.18
N LEU A 294 -2.58 -25.47 -6.36
CA LEU A 294 -1.87 -25.66 -7.63
C LEU A 294 -0.62 -24.76 -7.77
N PHE A 295 -0.70 -23.51 -7.30
CA PHE A 295 0.36 -22.52 -7.45
C PHE A 295 0.81 -21.90 -6.12
N GLY A 296 0.22 -22.27 -4.98
CA GLY A 296 0.39 -21.54 -3.74
C GLY A 296 -0.39 -20.23 -3.72
N ARG A 297 -0.16 -19.43 -2.70
CA ARG A 297 -0.64 -18.06 -2.57
C ARG A 297 0.54 -17.11 -2.76
N LEU A 298 0.89 -16.83 -4.01
CA LEU A 298 2.07 -16.05 -4.37
C LEU A 298 1.82 -14.55 -4.32
N ASN A 299 2.88 -13.76 -4.20
CA ASN A 299 2.86 -12.32 -4.44
C ASN A 299 2.67 -12.04 -5.94
N TYR A 300 1.42 -12.08 -6.39
CA TYR A 300 1.09 -11.95 -7.81
C TYR A 300 1.02 -10.47 -8.27
N GLY A 301 0.94 -9.53 -7.33
CA GLY A 301 0.94 -8.11 -7.62
C GLY A 301 2.28 -7.57 -8.13
N ASP A 302 3.38 -8.22 -7.76
CA ASP A 302 4.73 -7.75 -8.08
C ASP A 302 5.43 -8.58 -9.20
N VAL A 303 4.75 -9.56 -9.81
CA VAL A 303 5.34 -10.48 -10.82
C VAL A 303 5.90 -9.78 -12.05
N LEU A 304 5.41 -8.59 -12.39
CA LEU A 304 5.86 -7.83 -13.55
C LEU A 304 7.25 -7.21 -13.39
N SER A 305 7.77 -7.11 -12.17
CA SER A 305 9.03 -6.41 -11.87
C SER A 305 10.30 -7.19 -12.22
N LEU A 306 10.17 -8.51 -12.46
CA LEU A 306 11.32 -9.34 -12.80
C LEU A 306 11.90 -8.95 -14.17
N PRO A 307 13.23 -8.77 -14.31
CA PRO A 307 13.85 -8.51 -15.60
C PRO A 307 13.52 -9.56 -16.65
N GLN A 308 13.39 -9.15 -17.93
CA GLN A 308 13.03 -10.05 -19.03
C GLN A 308 13.99 -11.24 -19.18
N GLY A 309 15.29 -11.04 -18.98
CA GLY A 309 16.28 -12.11 -19.06
C GLY A 309 16.19 -13.15 -17.95
N LEU A 310 15.39 -12.89 -16.91
CA LEU A 310 15.12 -13.81 -15.80
C LEU A 310 13.69 -14.41 -15.88
N GLY A 311 12.89 -13.96 -16.85
CA GLY A 311 11.52 -14.42 -17.04
C GLY A 311 10.67 -13.37 -17.73
N CYS A 312 9.90 -12.62 -16.99
CA CYS A 312 8.99 -11.55 -17.46
C CYS A 312 8.76 -10.54 -16.34
N CYS A 313 8.56 -9.28 -16.58
CA CYS A 313 8.25 -8.53 -17.79
C CYS A 313 8.95 -7.16 -17.79
N ASP A 314 9.89 -6.92 -16.86
CA ASP A 314 10.74 -5.73 -16.74
C ASP A 314 9.97 -4.41 -16.53
N PHE A 315 8.91 -4.45 -15.74
CA PHE A 315 8.20 -3.28 -15.24
C PHE A 315 8.81 -2.75 -13.94
N HIS A 316 8.21 -1.67 -13.41
CA HIS A 316 8.56 -1.08 -12.11
C HIS A 316 10.05 -0.79 -11.99
N LYS A 317 10.56 0.01 -12.91
CA LYS A 317 12.01 0.30 -13.03
C LYS A 317 12.39 1.56 -12.24
N PRO A 318 13.42 1.51 -11.40
CA PRO A 318 13.95 2.72 -10.77
C PRO A 318 14.28 3.80 -11.81
N SER A 319 13.82 5.04 -11.58
CA SER A 319 14.15 6.17 -12.46
C SER A 319 15.60 6.60 -12.26
N GLN A 320 16.18 7.26 -13.28
CA GLN A 320 17.48 7.90 -13.13
C GLN A 320 17.47 8.95 -12.03
N ASN A 321 16.32 9.62 -11.84
CA ASN A 321 16.12 10.60 -10.77
C ASN A 321 16.25 9.96 -9.38
N LEU A 322 15.64 8.79 -9.16
CA LEU A 322 15.81 8.05 -7.92
C LEU A 322 17.26 7.60 -7.71
N VAL A 323 17.91 7.06 -8.74
CA VAL A 323 19.31 6.61 -8.65
C VAL A 323 20.22 7.79 -8.27
N ASN A 324 20.00 8.95 -8.89
CA ASN A 324 20.74 10.19 -8.56
C ASN A 324 20.52 10.63 -7.11
N ALA A 325 19.32 10.41 -6.56
CA ALA A 325 18.97 10.81 -5.19
C ALA A 325 19.78 10.07 -4.12
N PHE A 326 20.32 8.90 -4.43
CA PHE A 326 21.21 8.18 -3.51
C PHE A 326 22.64 8.74 -3.44
N LYS A 327 23.02 9.70 -4.30
CA LYS A 327 24.32 10.36 -4.19
C LYS A 327 24.42 11.15 -2.87
N THR A 328 25.62 11.11 -2.29
CA THR A 328 25.95 11.87 -1.11
C THR A 328 27.12 12.83 -1.38
N ASN A 329 27.23 13.88 -0.59
CA ASN A 329 28.38 14.77 -0.62
C ASN A 329 29.59 14.17 0.15
N ALA A 330 30.71 14.87 0.16
CA ALA A 330 31.93 14.43 0.85
C ALA A 330 31.77 14.23 2.38
N GLN A 331 30.71 14.79 2.99
CA GLN A 331 30.36 14.58 4.39
C GLN A 331 29.36 13.44 4.60
N GLY A 332 28.95 12.73 3.55
CA GLY A 332 27.95 11.65 3.64
C GLY A 332 26.52 12.16 3.84
N LEU A 333 26.23 13.41 3.49
CA LEU A 333 24.89 13.98 3.54
C LEU A 333 24.20 13.97 2.17
N PRO A 334 22.87 13.93 2.12
CA PRO A 334 22.12 14.02 0.87
C PRO A 334 22.43 15.32 0.11
N MET A 335 22.47 15.24 -1.20
CA MET A 335 22.63 16.38 -2.09
C MET A 335 21.27 16.98 -2.47
N PHE A 336 20.49 17.44 -1.49
CA PHE A 336 19.07 17.81 -1.61
C PHE A 336 18.70 18.61 -2.86
N ASP A 337 19.51 19.61 -3.18
CA ASP A 337 19.20 20.58 -4.23
C ASP A 337 20.00 20.32 -5.53
N THR A 338 21.06 19.49 -5.47
CA THR A 338 22.02 19.27 -6.57
C THR A 338 22.13 17.79 -7.02
N TYR A 339 21.39 16.90 -6.38
CA TYR A 339 21.48 15.45 -6.66
C TYR A 339 21.26 15.10 -8.13
N ASN A 340 20.47 15.85 -8.84
CA ASN A 340 20.04 15.59 -10.23
C ASN A 340 20.77 16.46 -11.27
N ASP A 341 21.77 17.26 -10.88
CA ASP A 341 22.56 18.10 -11.79
C ASP A 341 23.39 17.25 -12.76
N THR A 342 23.77 16.06 -12.33
CA THR A 342 24.50 15.07 -13.14
C THR A 342 23.94 13.67 -12.89
N ASP A 343 23.83 12.87 -13.94
CA ASP A 343 23.39 11.48 -13.80
C ASP A 343 24.49 10.62 -13.19
N LEU A 344 24.12 9.76 -12.23
CA LEU A 344 25.00 8.69 -11.76
C LEU A 344 25.15 7.67 -12.89
N ASP A 345 26.38 7.43 -13.32
CA ASP A 345 26.72 6.42 -14.33
C ASP A 345 27.10 5.12 -13.62
N TYR A 346 26.29 4.07 -13.80
CA TYR A 346 26.57 2.75 -13.21
C TYR A 346 27.87 2.11 -13.73
N LYS A 347 28.42 2.57 -14.87
CA LYS A 347 29.73 2.13 -15.41
C LYS A 347 30.91 2.79 -14.68
N GLN A 348 30.65 3.82 -13.89
CA GLN A 348 31.67 4.63 -13.21
C GLN A 348 31.31 4.88 -11.73
N LEU A 349 30.77 3.88 -11.05
CA LEU A 349 30.28 4.00 -9.66
C LEU A 349 31.33 4.54 -8.70
N SER A 350 32.62 4.24 -8.91
CA SER A 350 33.74 4.73 -8.08
C SER A 350 33.89 6.26 -8.09
N ASN A 351 33.29 6.96 -9.06
CA ASN A 351 33.34 8.42 -9.13
C ASN A 351 32.36 9.12 -8.18
N TYR A 352 31.49 8.36 -7.53
CA TYR A 352 30.43 8.88 -6.67
C TYR A 352 30.55 8.30 -5.26
N THR A 353 30.14 9.07 -4.26
CA THR A 353 29.77 8.55 -2.95
C THR A 353 28.27 8.38 -2.88
N VAL A 354 27.79 7.29 -2.30
CA VAL A 354 26.37 6.94 -2.30
C VAL A 354 25.90 6.40 -0.95
N ASP A 355 24.61 6.58 -0.68
CA ASP A 355 23.91 5.88 0.38
C ASP A 355 23.86 4.38 0.05
N PRO A 356 24.29 3.48 0.94
CA PRO A 356 24.35 2.04 0.68
C PRO A 356 22.99 1.42 0.31
N ARG A 357 21.87 2.04 0.69
CA ARG A 357 20.54 1.58 0.29
C ARG A 357 20.32 1.56 -1.22
N LEU A 358 21.13 2.27 -2.01
CA LEU A 358 21.15 2.17 -3.47
C LEU A 358 21.31 0.71 -3.91
N TYR A 359 22.28 0.00 -3.35
CA TYR A 359 22.61 -1.38 -3.74
C TYR A 359 21.62 -2.44 -3.26
N HIS A 360 20.73 -2.06 -2.34
CA HIS A 360 19.63 -2.89 -1.88
C HIS A 360 18.32 -2.62 -2.65
N THR A 361 18.24 -1.48 -3.33
CA THR A 361 17.03 -1.01 -4.02
C THR A 361 17.12 -1.20 -5.52
N VAL A 362 18.30 -0.97 -6.11
CA VAL A 362 18.49 -0.86 -7.56
C VAL A 362 19.46 -1.93 -8.06
N ALA A 363 19.01 -2.78 -8.96
CA ALA A 363 19.90 -3.62 -9.76
C ALA A 363 20.56 -2.77 -10.85
N MET A 364 21.87 -2.87 -10.94
CA MET A 364 22.71 -2.17 -11.92
C MET A 364 23.54 -3.18 -12.71
N PRO A 365 23.63 -3.08 -14.06
CA PRO A 365 24.44 -4.00 -14.84
C PRO A 365 25.90 -4.05 -14.36
N GLY A 366 26.45 -5.25 -14.29
CA GLY A 366 27.79 -5.51 -13.77
C GLY A 366 27.86 -5.81 -12.27
N LEU A 367 26.75 -5.65 -11.52
CA LEU A 367 26.66 -5.99 -10.09
C LEU A 367 25.86 -7.29 -9.87
N PRO A 368 26.07 -7.95 -8.71
CA PRO A 368 25.32 -9.15 -8.34
C PRO A 368 23.81 -8.92 -8.30
N TRP A 369 23.04 -9.85 -8.87
CA TRP A 369 21.60 -9.91 -8.70
C TRP A 369 21.26 -10.36 -7.29
N LYS A 370 20.51 -9.55 -6.56
CA LYS A 370 19.97 -9.88 -5.23
C LYS A 370 21.00 -10.58 -4.32
N TYR A 371 22.24 -10.04 -4.31
CA TYR A 371 23.39 -10.47 -3.51
C TYR A 371 24.05 -11.80 -3.92
N GLU A 372 23.57 -12.46 -4.98
CA GLU A 372 24.17 -13.68 -5.54
C GLU A 372 25.39 -13.31 -6.41
N THR A 373 26.59 -13.39 -5.84
CA THR A 373 27.84 -12.91 -6.51
C THR A 373 28.23 -13.69 -7.76
N ASP A 374 27.64 -14.85 -8.00
CA ASP A 374 27.77 -15.66 -9.22
C ASP A 374 26.69 -15.34 -10.28
N LYS A 375 25.70 -14.50 -9.95
CA LYS A 375 24.61 -14.08 -10.82
C LYS A 375 24.71 -12.59 -11.10
N ILE A 376 25.47 -12.22 -12.12
CA ILE A 376 25.70 -10.80 -12.46
C ILE A 376 24.57 -10.30 -13.33
N TYR A 377 23.90 -9.20 -12.89
CA TYR A 377 22.87 -8.52 -13.66
C TYR A 377 23.46 -7.92 -14.95
N GLN A 378 22.79 -8.13 -16.09
CA GLN A 378 23.30 -7.79 -17.40
C GLN A 378 22.40 -6.83 -18.16
N GLU A 379 22.98 -5.97 -19.00
CA GLU A 379 22.23 -5.09 -19.91
C GLU A 379 21.26 -5.88 -20.82
N SER A 380 21.65 -7.09 -21.24
CA SER A 380 20.84 -7.99 -22.06
C SER A 380 19.58 -8.55 -21.38
N TRP A 381 19.46 -8.40 -20.05
CA TRP A 381 18.27 -8.83 -19.31
C TRP A 381 17.14 -7.81 -19.38
N VAL A 382 17.42 -6.61 -19.86
CA VAL A 382 16.46 -5.51 -19.92
C VAL A 382 15.63 -5.60 -21.20
N ARG A 383 14.29 -5.44 -21.07
CA ARG A 383 13.36 -5.59 -22.19
C ARG A 383 13.37 -4.39 -23.16
N SER A 384 13.40 -3.16 -22.63
CA SER A 384 13.31 -1.93 -23.43
C SER A 384 14.30 -0.87 -22.94
N PRO A 385 15.64 -1.12 -23.06
CA PRO A 385 16.65 -0.25 -22.47
C PRO A 385 16.69 1.15 -23.11
N GLY A 386 16.37 1.28 -24.40
CA GLY A 386 16.31 2.57 -25.09
C GLY A 386 15.18 3.49 -24.59
N THR A 387 14.14 2.91 -23.99
CA THR A 387 13.01 3.67 -23.43
C THR A 387 13.19 3.94 -21.94
N TYR A 388 13.48 2.89 -21.15
CA TYR A 388 13.40 2.95 -19.69
C TYR A 388 14.76 2.83 -18.98
N GLY A 389 15.86 2.72 -19.74
CA GLY A 389 17.20 2.52 -19.16
C GLY A 389 17.42 1.10 -18.63
N TYR A 390 18.53 0.91 -17.91
CA TYR A 390 19.05 -0.41 -17.58
C TYR A 390 18.80 -0.87 -16.13
N TYR A 391 18.19 -0.04 -15.29
CA TYR A 391 17.96 -0.38 -13.88
C TYR A 391 16.79 -1.33 -13.72
N ALA A 392 16.82 -2.16 -12.66
CA ALA A 392 15.67 -2.95 -12.21
C ALA A 392 15.51 -2.84 -10.69
N SER A 393 14.32 -3.10 -10.20
CA SER A 393 14.07 -3.06 -8.76
C SER A 393 14.52 -4.36 -8.08
N LEU A 394 15.12 -4.24 -6.90
CA LEU A 394 15.56 -5.41 -6.12
C LEU A 394 14.59 -5.75 -4.98
N LYS A 395 13.82 -4.79 -4.46
CA LYS A 395 13.09 -4.99 -3.19
C LYS A 395 11.99 -6.06 -3.29
N GLU A 396 11.21 -6.04 -4.34
CA GLU A 396 10.15 -7.04 -4.58
C GLU A 396 10.67 -8.36 -5.11
N ASN A 397 11.85 -8.35 -5.73
CA ASN A 397 12.47 -9.53 -6.30
C ASN A 397 13.23 -10.37 -5.26
N VAL A 398 13.53 -11.61 -5.63
CA VAL A 398 14.18 -12.62 -4.77
C VAL A 398 15.49 -13.13 -5.39
N PRO A 399 16.40 -13.74 -4.59
CA PRO A 399 17.52 -14.50 -5.13
C PRO A 399 17.03 -15.62 -6.02
N LEU A 400 17.76 -15.93 -7.11
CA LEU A 400 17.38 -17.00 -8.05
C LEU A 400 17.44 -18.39 -7.40
N GLY A 401 18.31 -18.55 -6.41
CA GLY A 401 18.47 -19.79 -5.64
C GLY A 401 17.54 -19.94 -4.44
N CYS A 402 16.54 -19.05 -4.25
CA CYS A 402 15.71 -19.06 -3.02
C CYS A 402 14.81 -20.30 -2.87
N GLY A 403 14.47 -21.02 -3.94
CA GLY A 403 13.46 -22.08 -3.92
C GLY A 403 12.03 -21.60 -3.67
N CYS A 404 11.80 -20.28 -3.66
CA CYS A 404 10.54 -19.61 -3.35
C CYS A 404 9.83 -19.05 -4.58
N THR A 405 10.28 -19.44 -5.79
CA THR A 405 9.73 -18.95 -7.06
C THR A 405 8.96 -20.06 -7.76
N VAL A 406 7.77 -19.73 -8.28
CA VAL A 406 6.91 -20.61 -9.05
C VAL A 406 6.68 -20.02 -10.43
N ASN A 407 6.83 -20.85 -11.47
CA ASN A 407 6.47 -20.48 -12.84
C ASN A 407 4.95 -20.57 -13.02
N ILE A 408 4.34 -19.45 -13.40
CA ILE A 408 2.89 -19.31 -13.70
C ILE A 408 2.78 -18.68 -15.09
N ASP A 409 3.29 -19.38 -16.11
CA ASP A 409 3.42 -18.89 -17.49
C ASP A 409 2.45 -17.76 -17.87
N PRO A 410 2.91 -16.61 -18.37
CA PRO A 410 4.30 -16.26 -18.70
C PRO A 410 5.10 -15.67 -17.51
N PHE A 411 4.56 -15.67 -16.30
CA PHE A 411 5.12 -15.00 -15.12
C PHE A 411 5.87 -15.96 -14.20
N TYR A 412 6.74 -15.37 -13.36
CA TYR A 412 7.38 -16.05 -12.23
C TYR A 412 6.96 -15.35 -10.95
N GLY A 413 6.03 -15.96 -10.23
CA GLY A 413 5.63 -15.50 -8.90
C GLY A 413 6.60 -15.96 -7.82
N ASN A 414 6.64 -15.24 -6.70
CA ASN A 414 7.40 -15.67 -5.54
C ASN A 414 6.54 -15.64 -4.28
N SER A 415 6.94 -16.43 -3.27
CA SER A 415 6.25 -16.54 -1.99
C SER A 415 6.83 -15.64 -0.90
N LYS A 416 7.72 -14.70 -1.26
CA LYS A 416 8.26 -13.72 -0.30
C LYS A 416 7.16 -12.83 0.25
N ASN A 417 7.09 -12.72 1.57
CA ASN A 417 6.13 -11.88 2.28
C ASN A 417 6.27 -10.40 1.90
N ARG A 418 5.14 -9.69 1.87
CA ARG A 418 5.12 -8.25 1.68
C ARG A 418 4.93 -7.54 3.01
N ILE A 419 5.91 -6.75 3.40
CA ILE A 419 5.82 -5.91 4.59
C ILE A 419 4.95 -4.70 4.27
N ILE A 420 3.93 -4.45 5.06
CA ILE A 420 3.00 -3.31 4.93
C ILE A 420 3.47 -2.13 5.77
N ILE A 421 3.96 -2.40 6.97
CA ILE A 421 4.54 -1.37 7.85
C ILE A 421 5.82 -1.94 8.46
N ARG A 422 6.93 -1.19 8.31
CA ARG A 422 8.21 -1.46 8.97
C ARG A 422 8.41 -0.52 10.16
N TYR A 423 9.24 -0.92 11.11
CA TYR A 423 9.56 -0.10 12.27
C TYR A 423 10.19 1.25 11.91
N SER A 424 10.99 1.29 10.84
CA SER A 424 11.53 2.54 10.29
C SER A 424 10.43 3.52 9.87
N ASP A 425 9.28 3.04 9.33
CA ASP A 425 8.14 3.91 8.99
C ASP A 425 7.56 4.56 10.26
N VAL A 426 7.44 3.80 11.36
CA VAL A 426 6.95 4.35 12.65
C VAL A 426 7.90 5.42 13.20
N LEU A 427 9.22 5.19 13.12
CA LEU A 427 10.21 6.18 13.55
C LEU A 427 10.13 7.46 12.73
N LEU A 428 10.03 7.35 11.41
CA LEU A 428 10.02 8.50 10.51
C LEU A 428 8.66 9.22 10.52
N MET A 429 7.54 8.53 10.71
CA MET A 429 6.23 9.15 10.94
C MET A 429 6.22 9.99 12.24
N LYS A 430 6.77 9.44 13.32
CA LYS A 430 6.91 10.22 14.57
C LYS A 430 7.84 11.40 14.40
N ALA A 431 8.98 11.22 13.72
CA ALA A 431 9.92 12.31 13.45
C ALA A 431 9.26 13.42 12.64
N GLU A 432 8.50 13.10 11.61
CA GLU A 432 7.76 14.07 10.81
C GLU A 432 6.74 14.82 11.66
N ALA A 433 5.93 14.13 12.44
CA ALA A 433 4.94 14.77 13.30
C ALA A 433 5.59 15.72 14.33
N LEU A 434 6.72 15.33 14.93
CA LEU A 434 7.49 16.20 15.84
C LEU A 434 8.02 17.44 15.12
N ILE A 435 8.54 17.31 13.91
CA ILE A 435 9.03 18.45 13.13
C ILE A 435 7.89 19.43 12.83
N GLU A 436 6.74 18.94 12.38
CA GLU A 436 5.60 19.80 12.07
C GLU A 436 4.98 20.47 13.33
N LEU A 437 5.22 19.92 14.53
CA LEU A 437 4.91 20.55 15.81
C LEU A 437 5.99 21.53 16.32
N GLY A 438 7.04 21.82 15.54
CA GLY A 438 8.14 22.69 15.96
C GLY A 438 9.13 22.03 16.93
N GLN A 439 9.09 20.70 17.07
CA GLN A 439 9.93 19.92 17.98
C GLN A 439 11.08 19.20 17.24
N ALA A 440 11.71 19.88 16.26
CA ALA A 440 12.71 19.29 15.38
C ALA A 440 13.90 18.63 16.11
N SER A 441 14.29 19.15 17.29
CA SER A 441 15.36 18.56 18.11
C SER A 441 15.02 17.15 18.62
N GLN A 442 13.74 16.86 18.88
CA GLN A 442 13.29 15.53 19.30
C GLN A 442 13.18 14.55 18.14
N ALA A 443 13.06 15.04 16.90
CA ALA A 443 13.01 14.22 15.70
C ALA A 443 14.41 13.72 15.28
N LEU A 444 15.45 14.47 15.56
CA LEU A 444 16.83 14.18 15.14
C LEU A 444 17.31 12.77 15.50
N PRO A 445 17.18 12.28 16.75
CA PRO A 445 17.62 10.93 17.10
C PRO A 445 16.87 9.83 16.34
N LEU A 446 15.59 10.02 16.01
CA LEU A 446 14.80 9.06 15.27
C LEU A 446 15.28 8.92 13.81
N ILE A 447 15.55 10.05 13.16
CA ILE A 447 16.11 10.08 11.81
C ILE A 447 17.51 9.49 11.80
N ASN A 448 18.36 9.87 12.75
CA ASN A 448 19.71 9.38 12.85
C ASN A 448 19.78 7.87 13.15
N GLN A 449 18.82 7.31 13.87
CA GLN A 449 18.73 5.85 14.08
C GLN A 449 18.57 5.11 12.75
N VAL A 450 17.71 5.61 11.84
CA VAL A 450 17.53 5.02 10.50
C VAL A 450 18.81 5.17 9.66
N ARG A 451 19.45 6.35 9.71
CA ARG A 451 20.71 6.62 8.98
C ARG A 451 21.87 5.76 9.48
N GLU A 452 21.99 5.56 10.79
CA GLU A 452 23.02 4.69 11.37
C GLU A 452 22.85 3.22 10.94
N ARG A 453 21.60 2.73 10.87
CA ARG A 453 21.33 1.41 10.32
C ARG A 453 21.72 1.35 8.85
N ALA A 454 21.34 2.34 8.05
CA ALA A 454 21.69 2.41 6.63
C ALA A 454 23.22 2.41 6.43
N ALA A 455 23.96 3.17 7.23
CA ALA A 455 25.42 3.20 7.18
C ALA A 455 26.07 1.83 7.45
N LYS A 456 25.44 1.00 8.26
CA LYS A 456 25.91 -0.35 8.61
C LYS A 456 25.43 -1.43 7.64
N SER A 457 24.54 -1.11 6.71
CA SER A 457 23.92 -2.07 5.78
C SER A 457 24.85 -2.38 4.61
N THR A 458 25.92 -3.07 4.90
CA THR A 458 26.95 -3.47 3.92
C THR A 458 27.31 -4.96 4.02
N ALA A 459 26.68 -5.71 4.92
CA ALA A 459 26.98 -7.13 5.10
C ALA A 459 26.69 -7.95 3.84
N LEU A 460 25.61 -7.60 3.11
CA LEU A 460 25.21 -8.28 1.87
C LEU A 460 25.94 -7.74 0.63
N THR A 461 26.45 -6.51 0.67
CA THR A 461 26.98 -5.80 -0.51
C THR A 461 28.46 -5.48 -0.42
N GLY A 462 29.10 -5.59 0.74
CA GLY A 462 30.46 -5.15 1.01
C GLY A 462 31.56 -5.81 0.16
N SER A 463 31.26 -6.98 -0.44
CA SER A 463 32.21 -7.66 -1.32
C SER A 463 32.36 -6.99 -2.70
N TYR A 464 31.44 -6.14 -3.10
CA TYR A 464 31.42 -5.51 -4.44
C TYR A 464 31.11 -4.00 -4.42
N THR A 465 31.00 -3.38 -3.24
CA THR A 465 30.77 -1.94 -3.09
C THR A 465 31.85 -1.32 -2.19
N SER A 466 32.43 -0.20 -2.59
CA SER A 466 33.49 0.49 -1.84
C SER A 466 33.26 1.99 -1.68
N ASN A 467 32.19 2.53 -2.27
CA ASN A 467 31.89 3.96 -2.34
C ASN A 467 30.72 4.38 -1.43
N ASN A 468 30.36 3.53 -0.47
CA ASN A 468 29.32 3.80 0.50
C ASN A 468 29.75 4.89 1.49
N LEU A 469 28.98 5.97 1.55
CA LEU A 469 29.20 7.06 2.50
C LEU A 469 27.88 7.68 2.91
N ILE A 470 27.47 7.45 4.15
CA ILE A 470 26.31 8.10 4.77
C ILE A 470 26.65 8.46 6.22
N SER A 471 26.35 9.68 6.63
CA SER A 471 26.61 10.19 7.97
C SER A 471 25.31 10.59 8.67
N LYS A 472 25.35 10.58 10.00
CA LYS A 472 24.30 11.22 10.81
C LYS A 472 24.25 12.71 10.56
N TYR A 473 23.11 13.31 10.85
CA TYR A 473 23.00 14.76 11.00
C TYR A 473 23.56 15.15 12.37
N GLU A 474 24.57 16.02 12.36
CA GLU A 474 25.24 16.54 13.57
C GLU A 474 25.18 18.07 13.56
N PRO A 475 24.21 18.66 14.32
CA PRO A 475 24.03 20.11 14.40
C PRO A 475 25.30 20.86 14.78
N GLY A 476 25.65 21.88 14.03
CA GLY A 476 26.87 22.66 14.24
C GLY A 476 28.17 22.01 13.74
N VAL A 477 28.11 20.77 13.22
CA VAL A 477 29.24 20.04 12.62
C VAL A 477 29.07 19.93 11.11
N ASN A 478 27.99 19.27 10.67
CA ASN A 478 27.76 19.04 9.25
C ASN A 478 26.42 19.61 8.74
N CYS A 479 25.58 20.13 9.62
CA CYS A 479 24.32 20.78 9.23
C CYS A 479 23.88 21.86 10.22
N THR A 480 22.98 22.74 9.73
CA THR A 480 22.21 23.67 10.57
C THR A 480 20.84 23.06 10.81
N TRP A 481 20.61 22.48 12.00
CA TRP A 481 19.37 21.78 12.32
C TRP A 481 18.29 22.79 12.79
N ASN A 482 17.54 23.29 11.84
CA ASN A 482 16.32 24.08 12.08
C ASN A 482 15.11 23.34 11.50
N GLN A 483 13.92 23.92 11.64
CA GLN A 483 12.67 23.28 11.20
C GLN A 483 12.67 22.97 9.69
N ASP A 484 13.12 23.89 8.86
CA ASP A 484 13.08 23.72 7.41
C ASP A 484 14.08 22.66 6.95
N PHE A 485 15.28 22.66 7.52
CA PHE A 485 16.27 21.62 7.26
C PHE A 485 15.76 20.24 7.75
N ALA A 486 15.20 20.19 8.95
CA ALA A 486 14.67 18.94 9.51
C ALA A 486 13.53 18.37 8.65
N ARG A 487 12.65 19.26 8.11
CA ARG A 487 11.59 18.87 7.17
C ARG A 487 12.17 18.32 5.86
N LYS A 488 13.18 18.95 5.27
CA LYS A 488 13.90 18.41 4.11
C LYS A 488 14.53 17.06 4.45
N ALA A 489 15.18 16.95 5.59
CA ALA A 489 15.88 15.75 6.02
C ALA A 489 14.94 14.55 6.22
N VAL A 490 13.79 14.71 6.92
CA VAL A 490 12.86 13.60 7.13
C VAL A 490 12.18 13.16 5.83
N ARG A 491 11.82 14.11 4.95
CA ARG A 491 11.23 13.80 3.63
C ARG A 491 12.22 13.05 2.74
N TRP A 492 13.48 13.41 2.78
CA TRP A 492 14.54 12.73 2.05
C TRP A 492 14.81 11.34 2.63
N GLU A 493 14.89 11.24 3.95
CA GLU A 493 15.10 9.95 4.62
C GLU A 493 13.98 8.97 4.31
N ARG A 494 12.71 9.43 4.31
CA ARG A 494 11.57 8.62 3.86
C ARG A 494 11.74 8.16 2.42
N ARG A 495 12.17 9.05 1.50
CA ARG A 495 12.39 8.69 0.10
C ARG A 495 13.44 7.59 -0.05
N MET A 496 14.59 7.71 0.62
CA MET A 496 15.67 6.71 0.54
C MET A 496 15.28 5.38 1.20
N GLU A 497 14.60 5.46 2.32
CA GLU A 497 14.18 4.29 3.08
C GLU A 497 13.11 3.47 2.36
N PHE A 498 12.09 4.17 1.83
CA PHE A 498 10.91 3.53 1.21
C PHE A 498 10.91 3.59 -0.33
N ALA A 499 12.03 3.92 -0.95
CA ALA A 499 12.18 3.87 -2.40
C ALA A 499 11.69 2.52 -2.96
N MET A 500 10.87 2.54 -4.00
CA MET A 500 10.29 1.36 -4.64
C MET A 500 9.31 0.53 -3.78
N GLU A 501 8.79 1.07 -2.65
CA GLU A 501 7.81 0.38 -1.78
C GLU A 501 6.37 0.96 -1.90
N GLY A 502 6.06 1.71 -2.94
CA GLY A 502 4.69 2.17 -3.22
C GLY A 502 4.23 3.40 -2.43
N SER A 503 5.10 4.12 -1.70
CA SER A 503 4.69 5.22 -0.81
C SER A 503 4.96 6.62 -1.34
N ARG A 504 5.92 6.80 -2.24
CA ARG A 504 6.46 8.11 -2.63
C ARG A 504 5.40 9.11 -3.10
N PHE A 505 4.54 8.73 -4.02
CA PHE A 505 3.50 9.62 -4.55
C PHE A 505 2.51 10.08 -3.46
N PHE A 506 2.08 9.15 -2.63
CA PHE A 506 1.14 9.45 -1.53
C PHE A 506 1.76 10.39 -0.48
N ASP A 507 3.07 10.28 -0.23
CA ASP A 507 3.80 11.22 0.62
C ASP A 507 3.84 12.63 -0.03
N LEU A 508 4.10 12.73 -1.35
CA LEU A 508 4.10 14.01 -2.08
C LEU A 508 2.73 14.69 -2.04
N VAL A 509 1.65 13.93 -2.24
CA VAL A 509 0.26 14.43 -2.16
C VAL A 509 -0.07 14.90 -0.74
N ARG A 510 0.26 14.10 0.26
CA ARG A 510 0.04 14.43 1.66
C ARG A 510 0.79 15.70 2.07
N TRP A 511 2.03 15.89 1.62
CA TRP A 511 2.81 17.10 1.88
C TRP A 511 2.37 18.33 1.07
N GLY A 512 1.45 18.18 0.12
CA GLY A 512 0.98 19.26 -0.75
C GLY A 512 2.02 19.75 -1.75
N ILE A 513 2.99 18.90 -2.13
CA ILE A 513 4.09 19.26 -3.03
C ILE A 513 4.12 18.38 -4.31
N ALA A 514 3.08 17.59 -4.56
CA ALA A 514 3.05 16.69 -5.71
C ALA A 514 3.21 17.43 -7.04
N ALA A 515 2.38 18.44 -7.30
CA ALA A 515 2.43 19.21 -8.55
C ALA A 515 3.80 19.85 -8.80
N GLN A 516 4.38 20.51 -7.79
CA GLN A 516 5.71 21.11 -7.92
C GLN A 516 6.79 20.06 -8.20
N THR A 517 6.81 18.97 -7.43
CA THR A 517 7.81 17.91 -7.57
C THR A 517 7.71 17.24 -8.94
N MET A 518 6.49 16.87 -9.36
CA MET A 518 6.29 16.16 -10.62
C MET A 518 6.56 17.03 -11.84
N ASN A 519 6.14 18.29 -11.85
CA ASN A 519 6.42 19.18 -12.97
C ASN A 519 7.93 19.49 -13.11
N ASN A 520 8.66 19.61 -12.00
CA ASN A 520 10.12 19.70 -12.03
C ASN A 520 10.75 18.42 -12.60
N TYR A 521 10.31 17.25 -12.16
CA TYR A 521 10.75 15.97 -12.68
C TYR A 521 10.46 15.82 -14.18
N TYR A 522 9.25 16.12 -14.62
CA TYR A 522 8.86 16.06 -16.04
C TYR A 522 9.67 17.01 -16.92
N SER A 523 10.00 18.19 -16.42
CA SER A 523 10.87 19.14 -17.14
C SER A 523 12.23 18.52 -17.47
N GLY A 524 12.83 17.81 -16.53
CA GLY A 524 14.08 17.07 -16.74
C GLY A 524 13.95 15.87 -17.68
N GLU A 525 12.87 15.09 -17.48
CA GLU A 525 12.65 13.86 -18.28
C GLU A 525 12.27 14.16 -19.74
N LYS A 526 11.54 15.23 -20.03
CA LYS A 526 11.22 15.67 -21.40
C LYS A 526 12.47 15.88 -22.26
N ALA A 527 13.56 16.36 -21.66
CA ALA A 527 14.82 16.56 -22.34
C ALA A 527 15.56 15.23 -22.67
N LYS A 528 15.26 14.17 -21.93
CA LYS A 528 15.95 12.87 -22.00
C LYS A 528 15.14 11.80 -22.75
N ARG A 529 13.79 11.85 -22.66
CA ARG A 529 12.88 10.80 -23.13
C ARG A 529 11.68 11.38 -23.86
N THR A 530 11.55 11.07 -25.14
CA THR A 530 10.50 11.61 -26.02
C THR A 530 9.09 11.25 -25.55
N TYR A 531 8.90 10.10 -24.89
CA TYR A 531 7.57 9.69 -24.40
C TYR A 531 7.04 10.53 -23.23
N TYR A 532 7.90 11.33 -22.58
CA TYR A 532 7.47 12.34 -21.60
C TYR A 532 7.00 13.66 -22.23
N SER A 533 7.02 13.81 -23.56
CA SER A 533 6.70 15.10 -24.23
C SER A 533 5.38 15.71 -23.78
N GLN A 534 4.38 14.88 -23.46
CA GLN A 534 3.06 15.32 -23.01
C GLN A 534 2.86 15.24 -21.49
N ALA A 535 3.90 14.88 -20.72
CA ALA A 535 3.78 14.78 -19.27
C ALA A 535 3.47 16.14 -18.63
N GLY A 536 2.59 16.15 -17.66
CA GLY A 536 2.23 17.35 -16.92
C GLY A 536 1.35 16.97 -15.73
N PHE A 537 1.44 17.74 -14.65
CA PHE A 537 0.66 17.52 -13.46
C PHE A 537 -0.16 18.78 -13.16
N ASP A 538 -1.48 18.67 -13.24
CA ASP A 538 -2.41 19.74 -12.95
C ASP A 538 -2.87 19.64 -11.48
N HIS A 539 -2.45 20.60 -10.67
CA HIS A 539 -2.85 20.67 -9.26
C HIS A 539 -4.38 20.75 -9.14
N GLY A 540 -4.93 19.97 -8.21
CA GLY A 540 -6.37 19.88 -7.99
C GLY A 540 -7.05 18.80 -8.84
N ILE A 541 -6.29 18.07 -9.66
CA ILE A 541 -6.79 16.96 -10.50
C ILE A 541 -6.01 15.68 -10.20
N GLU A 542 -4.70 15.66 -10.50
CA GLU A 542 -3.90 14.43 -10.51
C GLU A 542 -3.44 13.97 -9.13
N GLU A 543 -3.81 14.62 -8.02
CA GLU A 543 -3.50 14.10 -6.67
C GLU A 543 -4.22 12.78 -6.36
N TYR A 544 -5.41 12.58 -6.94
CA TYR A 544 -6.21 11.38 -6.72
C TYR A 544 -6.64 10.74 -8.04
N CYS A 545 -6.95 9.45 -7.98
CA CYS A 545 -7.51 8.74 -9.12
C CYS A 545 -8.99 9.13 -9.32
N PRO A 546 -9.50 9.09 -10.57
CA PRO A 546 -10.94 9.23 -10.82
C PRO A 546 -11.71 8.09 -10.16
N ILE A 547 -12.92 8.39 -9.69
CA ILE A 547 -13.87 7.35 -9.30
C ILE A 547 -14.21 6.54 -10.55
N PRO A 548 -14.09 5.20 -10.54
CA PRO A 548 -14.30 4.40 -11.73
C PRO A 548 -15.70 4.60 -12.33
N LEU A 549 -15.76 4.78 -13.64
CA LEU A 549 -17.02 5.06 -14.35
C LEU A 549 -18.06 3.95 -14.14
N ALA A 550 -17.61 2.68 -14.07
CA ALA A 550 -18.47 1.55 -13.77
C ALA A 550 -19.16 1.69 -12.40
N GLN A 551 -18.46 2.23 -11.40
CA GLN A 551 -19.00 2.44 -10.06
C GLN A 551 -19.98 3.63 -10.02
N ILE A 552 -19.71 4.70 -10.76
CA ILE A 552 -20.66 5.81 -10.92
C ILE A 552 -21.96 5.31 -11.57
N ASN A 553 -21.85 4.50 -12.62
CA ASN A 553 -23.01 3.92 -13.30
C ASN A 553 -23.76 2.93 -12.38
N PHE A 554 -23.06 2.08 -11.65
CA PHE A 554 -23.64 1.16 -10.68
C PHE A 554 -24.45 1.88 -9.60
N SER A 555 -23.92 3.00 -9.09
CA SER A 555 -24.60 3.84 -8.10
C SER A 555 -25.69 4.73 -8.69
N GLN A 556 -26.02 4.59 -9.98
CA GLN A 556 -27.00 5.44 -10.71
C GLN A 556 -26.69 6.94 -10.57
N GLY A 557 -25.42 7.32 -10.54
CA GLY A 557 -24.95 8.70 -10.41
C GLY A 557 -24.97 9.26 -8.98
N LEU A 558 -25.20 8.42 -7.97
CA LEU A 558 -25.06 8.80 -6.57
C LEU A 558 -23.61 9.12 -6.21
N TYR A 559 -22.67 8.37 -6.76
CA TYR A 559 -21.24 8.68 -6.59
C TYR A 559 -20.87 9.90 -7.42
N LYS A 560 -20.15 10.82 -6.79
CA LYS A 560 -19.65 12.04 -7.42
C LYS A 560 -18.19 11.85 -7.81
N GLN A 561 -17.88 12.26 -9.03
CA GLN A 561 -16.53 12.20 -9.56
C GLN A 561 -15.58 13.11 -8.78
N ASN A 562 -14.29 12.80 -8.81
CA ASN A 562 -13.22 13.68 -8.39
C ASN A 562 -13.00 14.80 -9.42
N ASN A 563 -12.38 15.90 -8.99
CA ASN A 563 -12.17 17.07 -9.84
C ASN A 563 -11.42 16.69 -11.13
N GLY A 564 -11.82 17.31 -12.24
CA GLY A 564 -11.14 17.19 -13.54
C GLY A 564 -11.45 15.91 -14.35
N TYR A 565 -12.28 15.00 -13.81
CA TYR A 565 -12.61 13.75 -14.48
C TYR A 565 -14.09 13.62 -14.87
#